data_dcb3a802a6f9aed4841fa9d27bb33cac
#
_entry.id   dcb3a802a6f9aed4841fa9d27bb33cac
#
_cell.length_a   1.000
_cell.length_b   1.000
_cell.length_c   1.000
_cell.angle_alpha   90.00
_cell.angle_beta   90.00
_cell.angle_gamma   90.00
#
_symmetry.space_group_name_H-M   'P 1'
#
loop_
_entity.id
_entity.type
_entity.pdbx_description
1 polymer ?
#
loop_
_entity_poly.entity_id
_entity_poly.type
_entity_poly.pdbx_seq_one_letter_code
_entity_poly.pdbx_strand_id
1 'polypeptide(L)'
;MKNILEKYAKLLCHYSLELKQGEKLYISTTTLAQPLVREIYREATKIGVHVEVAFSFREQGKILYDNAPDSLLRQEPTFHKLAISEFDAYLNIRAPFNLNETNNIDKAKRKIRTEALTPINNIYFERTADRNAPNGLKRSLCQYPTQANAQAANMSLEEYQQFVFNACHLFSDNPEGEWLKVRAQQQHIKEYMDKVSLVRYKADHTDISFSVEGRTWINSDGQTNMPSGEVFSGPVEDSVNGKVHFTFASIFMGQDVQGITLWVENGEVVKWDAEVGNKVLDEVFKIPGAKFFGEVAIGTNYNIQRTTRNILFDEKIGGSIHMAVGQSYKQTGGKNQSGIHWDMITDMTESGEIYADGTLIYEKGKFLI
;
A
#
# COMPACT_ATOMS: atom_id res chain seq x y z
N MET A 1 23.64 -6.81 10.27
CA MET A 1 22.82 -6.88 9.03
C MET A 1 22.39 -8.32 8.67
N LYS A 2 23.27 -9.31 8.58
CA LYS A 2 22.87 -10.68 8.19
C LYS A 2 21.75 -11.27 9.05
N ASN A 3 21.84 -11.22 10.36
CA ASN A 3 20.81 -11.72 11.28
C ASN A 3 19.43 -11.04 11.07
N ILE A 4 19.40 -9.74 10.78
CA ILE A 4 18.15 -9.01 10.49
C ILE A 4 17.52 -9.50 9.18
N LEU A 5 18.32 -9.69 8.14
CA LEU A 5 17.83 -10.20 6.85
C LEU A 5 17.33 -11.65 6.96
N GLU A 6 17.95 -12.49 7.81
CA GLU A 6 17.45 -13.83 8.13
C GLU A 6 16.08 -13.78 8.83
N LYS A 7 15.90 -12.87 9.80
CA LYS A 7 14.58 -12.63 10.44
C LYS A 7 13.55 -12.14 9.43
N TYR A 8 13.95 -11.22 8.54
CA TYR A 8 13.05 -10.70 7.50
C TYR A 8 12.63 -11.80 6.53
N ALA A 9 13.57 -12.62 6.07
CA ALA A 9 13.28 -13.76 5.20
C ALA A 9 12.29 -14.75 5.87
N LYS A 10 12.50 -15.09 7.14
CA LYS A 10 11.57 -15.93 7.91
C LYS A 10 10.18 -15.33 7.99
N LEU A 11 10.08 -14.03 8.35
CA LEU A 11 8.82 -13.32 8.43
C LEU A 11 8.06 -13.36 7.09
N LEU A 12 8.75 -13.10 5.97
CA LEU A 12 8.15 -13.13 4.64
C LEU A 12 7.72 -14.54 4.22
N CYS A 13 8.53 -15.56 4.50
CA CYS A 13 8.23 -16.93 4.10
C CYS A 13 7.13 -17.58 4.96
N HIS A 14 7.21 -17.44 6.28
CA HIS A 14 6.32 -18.16 7.20
C HIS A 14 5.05 -17.38 7.54
N TYR A 15 5.14 -16.07 7.71
CA TYR A 15 4.00 -15.24 8.09
C TYR A 15 3.32 -14.58 6.88
N SER A 16 4.06 -13.80 6.07
CA SER A 16 3.41 -13.04 4.98
C SER A 16 2.87 -13.95 3.88
N LEU A 17 3.69 -14.88 3.40
CA LEU A 17 3.32 -15.79 2.31
C LEU A 17 2.81 -17.15 2.79
N GLU A 18 3.07 -17.54 4.05
CA GLU A 18 2.67 -18.85 4.60
C GLU A 18 3.04 -20.00 3.64
N LEU A 19 4.33 -19.99 3.20
CA LEU A 19 4.82 -20.93 2.21
C LEU A 19 4.79 -22.38 2.72
N LYS A 20 4.42 -23.30 1.84
CA LYS A 20 4.34 -24.72 2.12
C LYS A 20 5.24 -25.53 1.19
N GLN A 21 5.65 -26.71 1.65
CA GLN A 21 6.43 -27.64 0.83
C GLN A 21 5.71 -27.95 -0.50
N GLY A 22 6.48 -27.92 -1.59
CA GLY A 22 6.01 -28.20 -2.95
C GLY A 22 5.44 -26.98 -3.68
N GLU A 23 5.24 -25.83 -3.00
CA GLU A 23 4.81 -24.59 -3.65
C GLU A 23 5.91 -23.96 -4.50
N LYS A 24 5.51 -23.08 -5.42
CA LYS A 24 6.38 -22.28 -6.29
C LYS A 24 6.28 -20.82 -5.90
N LEU A 25 7.43 -20.20 -5.58
CA LEU A 25 7.57 -18.79 -5.26
C LEU A 25 8.26 -18.04 -6.42
N TYR A 26 7.60 -17.02 -6.94
CA TYR A 26 8.22 -16.05 -7.86
C TYR A 26 8.58 -14.76 -7.11
N ILE A 27 9.86 -14.33 -7.21
CA ILE A 27 10.35 -13.09 -6.63
C ILE A 27 10.69 -12.11 -7.74
N SER A 28 10.14 -10.89 -7.69
CA SER A 28 10.47 -9.79 -8.58
C SER A 28 11.11 -8.65 -7.80
N THR A 29 12.31 -8.22 -8.22
CA THR A 29 13.04 -7.14 -7.56
C THR A 29 14.17 -6.59 -8.43
N THR A 30 14.94 -5.64 -7.88
CA THR A 30 16.20 -5.17 -8.49
C THR A 30 17.40 -5.88 -7.88
N THR A 31 18.54 -5.80 -8.53
CA THR A 31 19.81 -6.36 -8.01
C THR A 31 20.27 -5.79 -6.67
N LEU A 32 19.71 -4.63 -6.24
CA LEU A 32 19.99 -4.04 -4.92
C LEU A 32 19.48 -4.92 -3.77
N ALA A 33 18.39 -5.65 -3.95
CA ALA A 33 17.81 -6.50 -2.92
C ALA A 33 18.45 -7.91 -2.87
N GLN A 34 19.50 -8.20 -3.66
CA GLN A 34 20.16 -9.48 -3.66
C GLN A 34 20.52 -10.03 -2.25
N PRO A 35 20.96 -9.21 -1.27
CA PRO A 35 21.22 -9.71 0.08
C PRO A 35 19.99 -10.30 0.77
N LEU A 36 18.83 -9.67 0.63
CA LEU A 36 17.56 -10.19 1.19
C LEU A 36 17.09 -11.43 0.40
N VAL A 37 17.14 -11.38 -0.92
CA VAL A 37 16.74 -12.50 -1.79
C VAL A 37 17.53 -13.77 -1.45
N ARG A 38 18.82 -13.67 -1.14
CA ARG A 38 19.64 -14.81 -0.72
C ARG A 38 19.12 -15.48 0.55
N GLU A 39 18.67 -14.71 1.53
CA GLU A 39 18.15 -15.27 2.78
C GLU A 39 16.73 -15.83 2.56
N ILE A 40 15.89 -15.20 1.74
CA ILE A 40 14.59 -15.74 1.34
C ILE A 40 14.76 -17.06 0.58
N TYR A 41 15.66 -17.11 -0.39
CA TYR A 41 15.96 -18.32 -1.14
C TYR A 41 16.41 -19.47 -0.22
N ARG A 42 17.29 -19.15 0.75
CA ARG A 42 17.76 -20.11 1.76
C ARG A 42 16.60 -20.65 2.61
N GLU A 43 15.72 -19.76 3.06
CA GLU A 43 14.59 -20.14 3.94
C GLU A 43 13.51 -20.91 3.16
N ALA A 44 13.13 -20.44 1.98
CA ALA A 44 12.15 -21.10 1.13
C ALA A 44 12.60 -22.50 0.69
N THR A 45 13.89 -22.67 0.36
CA THR A 45 14.45 -24.00 0.04
C THR A 45 14.43 -24.97 1.22
N LYS A 46 14.62 -24.50 2.45
CA LYS A 46 14.46 -25.36 3.66
C LYS A 46 13.03 -25.85 3.85
N ILE A 47 12.03 -25.02 3.48
CA ILE A 47 10.62 -25.38 3.49
C ILE A 47 10.32 -26.40 2.38
N GLY A 48 11.13 -26.47 1.33
CA GLY A 48 10.88 -27.31 0.15
C GLY A 48 10.09 -26.58 -0.94
N VAL A 49 10.23 -25.25 -1.03
CA VAL A 49 9.59 -24.37 -2.03
C VAL A 49 10.52 -24.21 -3.23
N HIS A 50 9.97 -24.32 -4.43
CA HIS A 50 10.67 -23.98 -5.66
C HIS A 50 10.68 -22.47 -5.88
N VAL A 51 11.88 -21.86 -6.03
CA VAL A 51 12.01 -20.41 -6.09
C VAL A 51 12.59 -19.97 -7.43
N GLU A 52 11.86 -19.08 -8.11
CA GLU A 52 12.34 -18.36 -9.29
C GLU A 52 12.50 -16.87 -8.98
N VAL A 53 13.57 -16.25 -9.49
CA VAL A 53 13.89 -14.84 -9.21
C VAL A 53 14.11 -14.06 -10.49
N ALA A 54 13.34 -13.00 -10.65
CA ALA A 54 13.54 -12.00 -11.71
C ALA A 54 14.20 -10.75 -11.13
N PHE A 55 15.46 -10.55 -11.46
CA PHE A 55 16.20 -9.34 -11.15
C PHE A 55 16.11 -8.32 -12.29
N SER A 56 15.82 -7.08 -11.97
CA SER A 56 16.03 -5.95 -12.86
C SER A 56 17.29 -5.18 -12.49
N PHE A 57 17.92 -4.56 -13.48
CA PHE A 57 19.11 -3.73 -13.32
C PHE A 57 18.78 -2.25 -13.48
N ARG A 58 19.72 -1.39 -13.11
CA ARG A 58 19.57 0.06 -13.19
C ARG A 58 19.17 0.50 -14.60
N GLU A 59 18.17 1.37 -14.69
CA GLU A 59 17.67 1.95 -15.94
C GLU A 59 17.05 0.96 -16.93
N GLN A 60 16.84 -0.31 -16.57
CA GLN A 60 16.26 -1.31 -17.46
C GLN A 60 14.92 -0.85 -18.04
N GLY A 61 14.04 -0.28 -17.22
CA GLY A 61 12.75 0.25 -17.65
C GLY A 61 12.92 1.43 -18.62
N LYS A 62 13.81 2.37 -18.28
CA LYS A 62 14.09 3.54 -19.12
C LYS A 62 14.68 3.11 -20.48
N ILE A 63 15.65 2.20 -20.48
CA ILE A 63 16.26 1.66 -21.72
C ILE A 63 15.20 1.02 -22.61
N LEU A 64 14.27 0.24 -22.03
CA LEU A 64 13.18 -0.37 -22.78
C LEU A 64 12.34 0.71 -23.48
N TYR A 65 11.86 1.70 -22.74
CA TYR A 65 11.00 2.74 -23.32
C TYR A 65 11.71 3.63 -24.32
N ASP A 66 12.96 3.97 -24.11
CA ASP A 66 13.73 4.83 -25.02
C ASP A 66 13.98 4.15 -26.37
N ASN A 67 14.20 2.83 -26.36
CA ASN A 67 14.70 2.11 -27.54
C ASN A 67 13.65 1.18 -28.20
N ALA A 68 12.63 0.72 -27.47
CA ALA A 68 11.69 -0.23 -28.02
C ALA A 68 10.78 0.40 -29.08
N PRO A 69 10.55 -0.29 -30.23
CA PRO A 69 9.44 0.04 -31.10
C PRO A 69 8.11 -0.35 -30.44
N ASP A 70 7.01 0.26 -30.87
CA ASP A 70 5.68 -0.01 -30.33
C ASP A 70 5.29 -1.48 -30.39
N SER A 71 5.71 -2.19 -31.45
CA SER A 71 5.46 -3.63 -31.61
C SER A 71 6.06 -4.48 -30.50
N LEU A 72 7.22 -4.08 -29.94
CA LEU A 72 7.84 -4.75 -28.80
C LEU A 72 7.12 -4.39 -27.49
N LEU A 73 6.73 -3.12 -27.32
CA LEU A 73 6.00 -2.67 -26.13
C LEU A 73 4.63 -3.35 -25.98
N ARG A 74 3.99 -3.76 -27.10
CA ARG A 74 2.72 -4.52 -27.12
C ARG A 74 2.88 -5.98 -26.73
N GLN A 75 4.08 -6.53 -26.66
CA GLN A 75 4.28 -7.94 -26.32
C GLN A 75 4.13 -8.15 -24.81
N GLU A 76 3.41 -9.19 -24.42
CA GLU A 76 3.35 -9.63 -23.03
C GLU A 76 4.71 -10.22 -22.58
N PRO A 77 5.18 -9.91 -21.37
CA PRO A 77 6.40 -10.53 -20.85
C PRO A 77 6.14 -11.99 -20.47
N THR A 78 6.67 -12.92 -21.26
CA THR A 78 6.37 -14.35 -21.17
C THR A 78 6.59 -14.95 -19.77
N PHE A 79 7.77 -14.71 -19.17
CA PHE A 79 8.07 -15.26 -17.85
C PHE A 79 7.21 -14.65 -16.74
N HIS A 80 6.92 -13.35 -16.81
CA HIS A 80 6.05 -12.72 -15.84
C HIS A 80 4.61 -13.26 -15.94
N LYS A 81 4.10 -13.41 -17.16
CA LYS A 81 2.79 -14.03 -17.40
C LYS A 81 2.72 -15.44 -16.84
N LEU A 82 3.71 -16.27 -17.14
CA LEU A 82 3.81 -17.64 -16.63
C LEU A 82 3.80 -17.66 -15.10
N ALA A 83 4.62 -16.81 -14.46
CA ALA A 83 4.69 -16.74 -13.02
C ALA A 83 3.35 -16.33 -12.38
N ILE A 84 2.71 -15.29 -12.91
CA ILE A 84 1.40 -14.84 -12.40
C ILE A 84 0.29 -15.88 -12.64
N SER A 85 0.40 -16.70 -13.71
CA SER A 85 -0.62 -17.72 -14.03
C SER A 85 -0.45 -19.03 -13.27
N GLU A 86 0.79 -19.45 -12.93
CA GLU A 86 1.07 -20.83 -12.51
C GLU A 86 1.79 -20.98 -11.17
N PHE A 87 2.31 -19.88 -10.59
CA PHE A 87 2.97 -19.95 -9.28
C PHE A 87 1.95 -19.82 -8.14
N ASP A 88 2.32 -20.36 -6.97
CA ASP A 88 1.48 -20.33 -5.77
C ASP A 88 1.68 -19.08 -4.93
N ALA A 89 2.87 -18.49 -5.04
CA ALA A 89 3.25 -17.28 -4.30
C ALA A 89 4.02 -16.28 -5.17
N TYR A 90 3.77 -15.00 -4.94
CA TYR A 90 4.47 -13.88 -5.57
C TYR A 90 4.96 -12.89 -4.53
N LEU A 91 6.25 -12.62 -4.52
CA LEU A 91 6.88 -11.61 -3.69
C LEU A 91 7.45 -10.49 -4.56
N ASN A 92 6.94 -9.29 -4.37
CA ASN A 92 7.56 -8.09 -4.94
C ASN A 92 8.40 -7.40 -3.87
N ILE A 93 9.72 -7.26 -4.10
CA ILE A 93 10.60 -6.52 -3.19
C ILE A 93 10.92 -5.17 -3.84
N ARG A 94 10.37 -4.10 -3.32
CA ARG A 94 10.72 -2.74 -3.76
C ARG A 94 12.13 -2.39 -3.33
N ALA A 95 13.02 -2.18 -4.30
CA ALA A 95 14.41 -1.79 -4.09
C ALA A 95 14.86 -0.86 -5.24
N PRO A 96 14.32 0.36 -5.36
CA PRO A 96 14.59 1.22 -6.50
C PRO A 96 16.02 1.77 -6.49
N PHE A 97 16.63 1.83 -7.68
CA PHE A 97 17.89 2.57 -7.91
C PHE A 97 17.64 4.08 -7.91
N ASN A 98 16.52 4.50 -8.48
CA ASN A 98 16.10 5.89 -8.59
C ASN A 98 14.56 5.94 -8.67
N LEU A 99 13.92 6.72 -7.81
CA LEU A 99 12.46 6.85 -7.78
C LEU A 99 11.91 7.57 -9.03
N ASN A 100 12.73 8.36 -9.69
CA ASN A 100 12.37 9.19 -10.84
C ASN A 100 12.80 8.60 -12.18
N GLU A 101 13.29 7.35 -12.21
CA GLU A 101 13.91 6.72 -13.40
C GLU A 101 13.01 6.74 -14.63
N THR A 102 11.70 6.66 -14.43
CA THR A 102 10.71 6.59 -15.49
C THR A 102 9.79 7.81 -15.59
N ASN A 103 10.06 8.90 -14.87
CA ASN A 103 9.15 10.07 -14.84
C ASN A 103 9.04 10.75 -16.22
N ASN A 104 10.11 10.79 -16.98
CA ASN A 104 10.19 11.47 -18.27
C ASN A 104 10.00 10.54 -19.50
N ILE A 105 9.37 9.38 -19.32
CA ILE A 105 9.05 8.47 -20.41
C ILE A 105 7.91 9.05 -21.27
N ASP A 106 7.99 8.82 -22.59
CA ASP A 106 6.90 9.12 -23.51
C ASP A 106 5.58 8.52 -23.03
N LYS A 107 4.58 9.38 -22.86
CA LYS A 107 3.24 9.00 -22.36
C LYS A 107 2.53 8.01 -23.29
N ALA A 108 2.72 8.13 -24.62
CA ALA A 108 2.13 7.21 -25.59
C ALA A 108 2.74 5.81 -25.44
N LYS A 109 4.05 5.70 -25.34
CA LYS A 109 4.75 4.43 -25.12
C LYS A 109 4.35 3.80 -23.78
N ARG A 110 4.21 4.61 -22.71
CA ARG A 110 3.71 4.15 -21.40
C ARG A 110 2.31 3.55 -21.54
N LYS A 111 1.41 4.23 -22.26
CA LYS A 111 0.05 3.76 -22.50
C LYS A 111 0.05 2.42 -23.22
N ILE A 112 0.81 2.28 -24.32
CA ILE A 112 0.94 1.03 -25.08
C ILE A 112 1.36 -0.12 -24.16
N ARG A 113 2.38 0.11 -23.33
CA ARG A 113 2.88 -0.91 -22.40
C ARG A 113 1.86 -1.27 -21.32
N THR A 114 1.16 -0.30 -20.75
CA THR A 114 0.11 -0.52 -19.75
C THR A 114 -1.03 -1.37 -20.34
N GLU A 115 -1.48 -1.06 -21.54
CA GLU A 115 -2.49 -1.84 -22.25
C GLU A 115 -2.04 -3.29 -22.50
N ALA A 116 -0.78 -3.50 -22.87
CA ALA A 116 -0.21 -4.83 -23.09
C ALA A 116 -0.12 -5.67 -21.80
N LEU A 117 -0.03 -5.03 -20.63
CA LEU A 117 0.02 -5.73 -19.33
C LEU A 117 -1.37 -6.00 -18.75
N THR A 118 -2.43 -5.41 -19.29
CA THR A 118 -3.80 -5.56 -18.77
C THR A 118 -4.24 -7.03 -18.62
N PRO A 119 -3.99 -7.95 -19.57
CA PRO A 119 -4.38 -9.35 -19.40
C PRO A 119 -3.68 -10.02 -18.22
N ILE A 120 -2.40 -9.73 -17.99
CA ILE A 120 -1.64 -10.28 -16.86
C ILE A 120 -2.16 -9.71 -15.54
N ASN A 121 -2.45 -8.40 -15.50
CA ASN A 121 -3.01 -7.75 -14.33
C ASN A 121 -4.40 -8.32 -13.96
N ASN A 122 -5.23 -8.64 -14.95
CA ASN A 122 -6.52 -9.27 -14.72
C ASN A 122 -6.36 -10.64 -14.04
N ILE A 123 -5.45 -11.49 -14.54
CA ILE A 123 -5.12 -12.79 -13.92
C ILE A 123 -4.60 -12.56 -12.48
N TYR A 124 -3.72 -11.59 -12.30
CA TYR A 124 -3.18 -11.25 -10.97
C TYR A 124 -4.29 -10.87 -9.99
N PHE A 125 -5.19 -9.95 -10.37
CA PHE A 125 -6.28 -9.51 -9.50
C PHE A 125 -7.29 -10.63 -9.22
N GLU A 126 -7.59 -11.48 -10.21
CA GLU A 126 -8.47 -12.63 -10.03
C GLU A 126 -7.87 -13.62 -9.01
N ARG A 127 -6.61 -14.01 -9.19
CA ARG A 127 -5.94 -15.00 -8.33
C ARG A 127 -5.61 -14.49 -6.93
N THR A 128 -5.42 -13.17 -6.77
CA THR A 128 -5.13 -12.56 -5.47
C THR A 128 -6.37 -12.15 -4.69
N ALA A 129 -7.57 -12.24 -5.28
CA ALA A 129 -8.83 -11.91 -4.62
C ALA A 129 -9.11 -12.81 -3.40
N ASP A 130 -8.78 -14.10 -3.52
CA ASP A 130 -8.77 -15.05 -2.42
C ASP A 130 -7.50 -15.91 -2.48
N ARG A 131 -6.55 -15.60 -1.61
CA ARG A 131 -5.26 -16.31 -1.53
C ARG A 131 -5.38 -17.80 -1.16
N ASN A 132 -6.52 -18.21 -0.60
CA ASN A 132 -6.77 -19.57 -0.14
C ASN A 132 -7.61 -20.38 -1.15
N ALA A 133 -8.07 -19.75 -2.24
CA ALA A 133 -8.75 -20.47 -3.30
C ALA A 133 -7.83 -21.53 -3.95
N PRO A 134 -8.38 -22.58 -4.58
CA PRO A 134 -7.57 -23.63 -5.23
C PRO A 134 -6.54 -23.10 -6.24
N ASN A 135 -6.85 -21.98 -6.92
CA ASN A 135 -5.96 -21.27 -7.84
C ASN A 135 -5.49 -19.92 -7.27
N GLY A 136 -5.59 -19.74 -5.95
CA GLY A 136 -5.20 -18.51 -5.30
C GLY A 136 -3.70 -18.22 -5.43
N LEU A 137 -3.33 -16.95 -5.58
CA LEU A 137 -1.95 -16.50 -5.58
C LEU A 137 -1.70 -15.74 -4.27
N LYS A 138 -0.89 -16.33 -3.40
CA LYS A 138 -0.38 -15.63 -2.21
C LYS A 138 0.55 -14.52 -2.66
N ARG A 139 0.22 -13.27 -2.37
CA ARG A 139 1.07 -12.15 -2.74
C ARG A 139 1.57 -11.41 -1.53
N SER A 140 2.78 -10.91 -1.60
CA SER A 140 3.27 -9.92 -0.64
C SER A 140 4.17 -8.89 -1.33
N LEU A 141 4.09 -7.66 -0.85
CA LEU A 141 4.95 -6.55 -1.23
C LEU A 141 5.78 -6.15 -0.02
N CYS A 142 7.10 -6.06 -0.17
CA CYS A 142 7.96 -5.55 0.89
C CYS A 142 8.98 -4.55 0.37
N GLN A 143 9.61 -3.82 1.30
CA GLN A 143 10.64 -2.83 1.00
C GLN A 143 12.01 -3.34 1.42
N TYR A 144 12.98 -3.32 0.49
CA TYR A 144 14.40 -3.40 0.82
C TYR A 144 14.98 -1.97 0.84
N PRO A 145 15.68 -1.55 1.92
CA PRO A 145 16.18 -0.18 2.03
C PRO A 145 17.21 0.15 0.94
N THR A 146 17.00 1.25 0.22
CA THR A 146 17.92 1.76 -0.81
C THR A 146 18.28 3.21 -0.57
N GLN A 147 19.38 3.67 -1.16
CA GLN A 147 19.79 5.07 -1.11
C GLN A 147 18.73 6.01 -1.68
N ALA A 148 18.02 5.58 -2.74
CA ALA A 148 16.97 6.39 -3.35
C ALA A 148 15.81 6.67 -2.39
N ASN A 149 15.36 5.66 -1.65
CA ASN A 149 14.31 5.84 -0.63
C ASN A 149 14.82 6.63 0.57
N ALA A 150 16.04 6.40 1.03
CA ALA A 150 16.65 7.13 2.14
C ALA A 150 16.70 8.65 1.83
N GLN A 151 17.15 9.02 0.63
CA GLN A 151 17.18 10.42 0.18
C GLN A 151 15.77 11.04 0.12
N ALA A 152 14.78 10.31 -0.41
CA ALA A 152 13.40 10.80 -0.46
C ALA A 152 12.82 11.03 0.94
N ALA A 153 13.20 10.19 1.91
CA ALA A 153 12.80 10.27 3.30
C ALA A 153 13.62 11.29 4.14
N ASN A 154 14.57 11.99 3.53
CA ASN A 154 15.53 12.87 4.22
C ASN A 154 16.28 12.13 5.36
N MET A 155 16.76 10.93 5.07
CA MET A 155 17.53 10.06 5.98
C MET A 155 18.84 9.63 5.33
N SER A 156 19.84 9.30 6.16
CA SER A 156 20.94 8.46 5.72
C SER A 156 20.45 7.05 5.39
N LEU A 157 21.22 6.26 4.64
CA LEU A 157 20.84 4.88 4.34
C LEU A 157 20.73 4.03 5.62
N GLU A 158 21.60 4.26 6.60
CA GLU A 158 21.58 3.56 7.89
C GLU A 158 20.32 3.88 8.68
N GLU A 159 19.95 5.16 8.81
CA GLU A 159 18.70 5.57 9.45
C GLU A 159 17.47 4.96 8.76
N TYR A 160 17.46 4.96 7.43
CA TYR A 160 16.35 4.36 6.68
C TYR A 160 16.30 2.83 6.83
N GLN A 161 17.43 2.15 6.94
CA GLN A 161 17.48 0.73 7.28
C GLN A 161 16.88 0.47 8.65
N GLN A 162 17.29 1.24 9.67
CA GLN A 162 16.74 1.14 11.02
C GLN A 162 15.22 1.38 11.01
N PHE A 163 14.77 2.40 10.31
CA PHE A 163 13.36 2.72 10.15
C PHE A 163 12.57 1.55 9.54
N VAL A 164 12.99 1.03 8.39
CA VAL A 164 12.31 -0.07 7.70
C VAL A 164 12.26 -1.33 8.56
N PHE A 165 13.37 -1.68 9.20
CA PHE A 165 13.45 -2.89 10.02
C PHE A 165 12.63 -2.75 11.31
N ASN A 166 12.56 -1.55 11.90
CA ASN A 166 11.69 -1.27 13.04
C ASN A 166 10.21 -1.36 12.65
N ALA A 167 9.82 -0.77 11.53
CA ALA A 167 8.45 -0.83 10.99
C ALA A 167 7.98 -2.27 10.74
N CYS A 168 8.90 -3.19 10.42
CA CYS A 168 8.65 -4.62 10.24
C CYS A 168 8.83 -5.44 11.52
N HIS A 169 9.04 -4.83 12.72
CA HIS A 169 9.31 -5.49 14.00
C HIS A 169 10.56 -6.41 14.00
N LEU A 170 11.53 -6.22 13.07
CA LEU A 170 12.67 -7.12 12.93
C LEU A 170 13.70 -7.04 14.08
N PHE A 171 13.62 -6.02 14.92
CA PHE A 171 14.45 -5.91 16.13
C PHE A 171 13.91 -6.75 17.29
N SER A 172 12.64 -7.18 17.23
CA SER A 172 12.10 -8.16 18.16
C SER A 172 12.83 -9.51 18.04
N ASP A 173 12.85 -10.28 19.13
CA ASP A 173 13.32 -11.67 19.09
C ASP A 173 12.37 -12.57 18.31
N ASN A 174 11.08 -12.23 18.26
CA ASN A 174 10.03 -12.95 17.55
C ASN A 174 9.18 -12.00 16.69
N PRO A 175 9.65 -11.56 15.49
CA PRO A 175 8.88 -10.68 14.62
C PRO A 175 7.52 -11.24 14.21
N GLU A 176 7.42 -12.53 13.95
CA GLU A 176 6.15 -13.19 13.63
C GLU A 176 5.15 -13.07 14.78
N GLY A 177 5.59 -13.30 16.02
CA GLY A 177 4.75 -13.12 17.21
C GLY A 177 4.27 -11.68 17.38
N GLU A 178 5.07 -10.69 17.02
CA GLU A 178 4.62 -9.28 17.06
C GLU A 178 3.53 -9.02 15.99
N TRP A 179 3.69 -9.53 14.77
CA TRP A 179 2.66 -9.41 13.74
C TRP A 179 1.38 -10.17 14.06
N LEU A 180 1.46 -11.30 14.75
CA LEU A 180 0.27 -12.00 15.26
C LEU A 180 -0.48 -11.16 16.31
N LYS A 181 0.22 -10.38 17.15
CA LYS A 181 -0.42 -9.42 18.06
C LYS A 181 -1.10 -8.28 17.30
N VAL A 182 -0.43 -7.71 16.30
CA VAL A 182 -1.01 -6.70 15.41
C VAL A 182 -2.27 -7.23 14.74
N ARG A 183 -2.22 -8.44 14.16
CA ARG A 183 -3.38 -9.12 13.56
C ARG A 183 -4.54 -9.24 14.53
N ALA A 184 -4.28 -9.71 15.75
CA ALA A 184 -5.32 -9.89 16.76
C ALA A 184 -5.94 -8.57 17.20
N GLN A 185 -5.13 -7.54 17.42
CA GLN A 185 -5.62 -6.20 17.77
C GLN A 185 -6.47 -5.58 16.66
N GLN A 186 -5.99 -5.62 15.42
CA GLN A 186 -6.71 -5.11 14.26
C GLN A 186 -8.00 -5.92 13.99
N GLN A 187 -7.98 -7.22 14.26
CA GLN A 187 -9.16 -8.06 14.13
C GLN A 187 -10.27 -7.64 15.09
N HIS A 188 -9.91 -7.29 16.33
CA HIS A 188 -10.87 -6.76 17.31
C HIS A 188 -11.49 -5.44 16.82
N ILE A 189 -10.65 -4.52 16.31
CA ILE A 189 -11.13 -3.25 15.73
C ILE A 189 -12.06 -3.52 14.55
N LYS A 190 -11.64 -4.38 13.62
CA LYS A 190 -12.44 -4.78 12.45
C LYS A 190 -13.81 -5.32 12.86
N GLU A 191 -13.86 -6.26 13.80
CA GLU A 191 -15.11 -6.88 14.27
C GLU A 191 -16.06 -5.88 14.94
N TYR A 192 -15.51 -4.85 15.57
CA TYR A 192 -16.30 -3.73 16.08
C TYR A 192 -16.84 -2.90 14.91
N MET A 193 -15.96 -2.47 14.00
CA MET A 193 -16.29 -1.60 12.88
C MET A 193 -17.21 -2.24 11.84
N ASP A 194 -17.21 -3.57 11.68
CA ASP A 194 -18.16 -4.29 10.79
C ASP A 194 -19.63 -4.17 11.23
N LYS A 195 -19.89 -3.73 12.47
CA LYS A 195 -21.24 -3.51 13.03
C LYS A 195 -21.69 -2.05 12.99
N VAL A 196 -20.80 -1.15 12.57
CA VAL A 196 -21.00 0.29 12.53
C VAL A 196 -21.64 0.70 11.21
N SER A 197 -22.57 1.62 11.27
CA SER A 197 -23.21 2.20 10.07
C SER A 197 -22.66 3.59 9.73
N LEU A 198 -22.33 4.40 10.73
CA LEU A 198 -21.88 5.79 10.54
C LEU A 198 -20.54 6.04 11.24
N VAL A 199 -19.57 6.56 10.51
CA VAL A 199 -18.26 6.98 11.05
C VAL A 199 -18.11 8.48 10.88
N ARG A 200 -17.50 9.13 11.88
CA ARG A 200 -17.10 10.54 11.81
C ARG A 200 -15.67 10.69 12.28
N TYR A 201 -14.83 11.31 11.45
CA TYR A 201 -13.47 11.73 11.80
C TYR A 201 -13.46 13.21 12.16
N LYS A 202 -12.86 13.54 13.31
CA LYS A 202 -12.65 14.92 13.77
C LYS A 202 -11.20 15.10 14.16
N ALA A 203 -10.61 16.19 13.68
CA ALA A 203 -9.28 16.67 14.07
C ALA A 203 -9.22 18.18 13.81
N ASP A 204 -8.08 18.79 14.01
CA ASP A 204 -7.89 20.18 13.62
C ASP A 204 -8.15 20.35 12.12
N HIS A 205 -9.03 21.33 11.77
CA HIS A 205 -9.51 21.58 10.41
C HIS A 205 -10.21 20.41 9.70
N THR A 206 -10.52 19.32 10.41
CA THR A 206 -11.19 18.13 9.89
C THR A 206 -12.49 17.85 10.67
N ASP A 207 -13.59 17.76 9.95
CA ASP A 207 -14.88 17.28 10.45
C ASP A 207 -15.64 16.67 9.26
N ILE A 208 -15.56 15.34 9.13
CA ILE A 208 -16.11 14.59 8.01
C ILE A 208 -16.82 13.33 8.49
N SER A 209 -17.96 13.04 7.93
CA SER A 209 -18.75 11.85 8.25
C SER A 209 -19.10 11.07 6.99
N PHE A 210 -19.25 9.75 7.13
CA PHE A 210 -19.59 8.86 6.05
C PHE A 210 -20.24 7.57 6.57
N SER A 211 -21.11 6.98 5.77
CA SER A 211 -21.66 5.66 6.05
C SER A 211 -20.72 4.56 5.58
N VAL A 212 -20.66 3.50 6.36
CA VAL A 212 -20.02 2.22 6.03
C VAL A 212 -21.01 1.07 6.09
N GLU A 213 -22.32 1.38 6.04
CA GLU A 213 -23.37 0.38 6.07
C GLU A 213 -23.26 -0.60 4.91
N GLY A 214 -23.27 -1.90 5.20
CA GLY A 214 -23.11 -2.96 4.22
C GLY A 214 -21.69 -3.09 3.65
N ARG A 215 -20.71 -2.39 4.23
CA ARG A 215 -19.29 -2.49 3.87
C ARG A 215 -18.58 -3.51 4.76
N THR A 216 -17.45 -3.98 4.29
CA THR A 216 -16.57 -4.88 5.03
C THR A 216 -15.29 -4.14 5.38
N TRP A 217 -14.92 -4.17 6.65
CA TRP A 217 -13.60 -3.70 7.09
C TRP A 217 -12.55 -4.80 6.87
N ILE A 218 -11.37 -4.40 6.46
CA ILE A 218 -10.26 -5.29 6.15
C ILE A 218 -9.16 -5.08 7.18
N ASN A 219 -8.66 -6.18 7.69
CA ASN A 219 -7.49 -6.22 8.56
C ASN A 219 -6.23 -6.38 7.70
N SER A 220 -5.46 -5.30 7.52
CA SER A 220 -4.21 -5.30 6.77
C SER A 220 -3.05 -5.58 7.71
N ASP A 221 -2.76 -6.85 7.92
CA ASP A 221 -1.98 -7.40 9.02
C ASP A 221 -0.53 -7.83 8.67
N GLY A 222 -0.02 -7.48 7.50
CA GLY A 222 1.34 -7.85 7.08
C GLY A 222 1.41 -9.04 6.11
N GLN A 223 0.30 -9.65 5.76
CA GLN A 223 0.31 -10.73 4.76
C GLN A 223 0.51 -10.18 3.34
N THR A 224 -0.20 -9.11 3.00
CA THR A 224 -0.19 -8.54 1.63
C THR A 224 0.89 -7.48 1.43
N ASN A 225 1.16 -6.69 2.46
CA ASN A 225 2.22 -5.66 2.50
C ASN A 225 3.05 -5.86 3.77
N MET A 226 4.38 -5.72 3.67
CA MET A 226 5.29 -5.77 4.80
C MET A 226 6.27 -4.58 4.73
N PRO A 227 6.17 -3.60 5.66
CA PRO A 227 5.24 -3.56 6.79
C PRO A 227 3.80 -3.32 6.36
N SER A 228 2.90 -3.51 7.31
CA SER A 228 1.50 -3.17 7.23
C SER A 228 1.05 -2.49 8.54
N GLY A 229 -0.20 -2.54 8.89
CA GLY A 229 -0.75 -1.97 10.10
C GLY A 229 -1.81 -0.92 9.82
N GLU A 230 -2.97 -1.38 9.35
CA GLU A 230 -4.14 -0.56 9.13
C GLU A 230 -5.42 -1.40 9.17
N VAL A 231 -6.52 -0.76 9.48
CA VAL A 231 -7.87 -1.30 9.30
C VAL A 231 -8.59 -0.34 8.37
N PHE A 232 -9.09 -0.85 7.23
CA PHE A 232 -9.66 -0.02 6.18
C PHE A 232 -10.98 -0.57 5.62
N SER A 233 -11.77 0.33 5.03
CA SER A 233 -13.00 -0.01 4.30
C SER A 233 -13.23 0.99 3.15
N GLY A 234 -14.30 0.80 2.38
CA GLY A 234 -14.79 1.80 1.43
C GLY A 234 -16.02 2.51 2.02
N PRO A 235 -16.15 3.84 1.97
CA PRO A 235 -17.38 4.50 2.35
C PRO A 235 -18.50 4.19 1.34
N VAL A 236 -19.74 4.36 1.74
CA VAL A 236 -20.86 4.45 0.79
C VAL A 236 -20.68 5.72 -0.03
N GLU A 237 -20.64 5.62 -1.33
CA GLU A 237 -20.08 6.62 -2.25
C GLU A 237 -20.72 8.01 -2.12
N ASP A 238 -22.03 8.09 -1.94
CA ASP A 238 -22.81 9.33 -1.83
C ASP A 238 -23.05 9.80 -0.37
N SER A 239 -22.46 9.10 0.60
CA SER A 239 -22.69 9.38 2.02
C SER A 239 -21.68 10.33 2.65
N VAL A 240 -20.53 10.54 1.99
CA VAL A 240 -19.44 11.34 2.56
C VAL A 240 -19.82 12.82 2.58
N ASN A 241 -19.77 13.44 3.76
CA ASN A 241 -20.10 14.86 3.92
C ASN A 241 -19.19 15.52 4.94
N GLY A 242 -18.75 16.74 4.65
CA GLY A 242 -17.95 17.56 5.56
C GLY A 242 -16.66 18.07 4.94
N LYS A 243 -15.66 18.28 5.78
CA LYS A 243 -14.34 18.80 5.40
C LYS A 243 -13.23 17.93 5.98
N VAL A 244 -12.24 17.62 5.19
CA VAL A 244 -11.03 16.93 5.66
C VAL A 244 -9.79 17.71 5.26
N HIS A 245 -8.87 17.85 6.22
CA HIS A 245 -7.54 18.43 6.02
C HIS A 245 -6.48 17.34 6.23
N PHE A 246 -5.62 17.15 5.22
CA PHE A 246 -4.54 16.17 5.25
C PHE A 246 -3.24 16.85 5.62
N THR A 247 -2.70 16.45 6.77
CA THR A 247 -1.54 17.11 7.39
C THR A 247 -0.20 16.60 6.86
N PHE A 248 -0.16 15.38 6.28
CA PHE A 248 1.08 14.83 5.77
C PHE A 248 1.27 15.16 4.29
N ALA A 249 2.52 15.52 3.94
CA ALA A 249 2.91 15.73 2.56
C ALA A 249 2.82 14.44 1.76
N SER A 250 2.28 14.52 0.55
CA SER A 250 2.14 13.41 -0.38
C SER A 250 2.89 13.68 -1.68
N ILE A 251 3.29 12.63 -2.38
CA ILE A 251 3.78 12.72 -3.75
C ILE A 251 2.76 12.05 -4.66
N PHE A 252 2.21 12.80 -5.61
CA PHE A 252 1.31 12.25 -6.61
C PHE A 252 1.80 12.57 -8.02
N MET A 253 1.89 11.56 -8.89
CA MET A 253 2.44 11.69 -10.25
C MET A 253 3.84 12.38 -10.29
N GLY A 254 4.67 12.15 -9.26
CA GLY A 254 6.01 12.71 -9.15
C GLY A 254 6.05 14.17 -8.72
N GLN A 255 4.95 14.74 -8.24
CA GLN A 255 4.85 16.11 -7.75
C GLN A 255 4.50 16.13 -6.26
N ASP A 256 5.13 17.05 -5.53
CA ASP A 256 4.83 17.29 -4.11
C ASP A 256 3.46 17.98 -3.97
N VAL A 257 2.63 17.48 -3.05
CA VAL A 257 1.37 18.09 -2.65
C VAL A 257 1.30 18.12 -1.12
N GLN A 258 0.99 19.29 -0.54
CA GLN A 258 1.01 19.49 0.92
C GLN A 258 -0.18 20.34 1.38
N GLY A 259 -0.65 20.11 2.61
CA GLY A 259 -1.71 20.89 3.23
C GLY A 259 -3.04 20.79 2.46
N ILE A 260 -3.37 19.60 1.98
CA ILE A 260 -4.56 19.37 1.16
C ILE A 260 -5.81 19.52 2.03
N THR A 261 -6.77 20.30 1.58
CA THR A 261 -8.10 20.41 2.19
C THR A 261 -9.16 20.12 1.14
N LEU A 262 -10.05 19.19 1.45
CA LEU A 262 -11.19 18.83 0.59
C LEU A 262 -12.51 19.13 1.30
N TRP A 263 -13.46 19.72 0.57
CA TRP A 263 -14.85 19.89 0.99
C TRP A 263 -15.72 18.93 0.19
N VAL A 264 -16.56 18.19 0.88
CA VAL A 264 -17.33 17.08 0.32
C VAL A 264 -18.79 17.24 0.62
N GLU A 265 -19.64 17.11 -0.38
CA GLU A 265 -21.09 17.15 -0.28
C GLU A 265 -21.70 15.97 -1.04
N ASN A 266 -22.53 15.16 -0.36
CA ASN A 266 -23.17 13.98 -0.95
C ASN A 266 -22.17 13.06 -1.69
N GLY A 267 -21.01 12.82 -1.08
CA GLY A 267 -19.93 11.97 -1.61
C GLY A 267 -18.99 12.65 -2.58
N GLU A 268 -19.39 13.74 -3.24
CA GLU A 268 -18.57 14.42 -4.24
C GLU A 268 -17.66 15.49 -3.60
N VAL A 269 -16.38 15.50 -3.93
CA VAL A 269 -15.47 16.61 -3.63
C VAL A 269 -15.89 17.81 -4.48
N VAL A 270 -16.47 18.82 -3.82
CA VAL A 270 -17.01 20.04 -4.47
C VAL A 270 -16.02 21.19 -4.48
N LYS A 271 -15.04 21.17 -3.56
CA LYS A 271 -13.99 22.18 -3.46
C LYS A 271 -12.71 21.55 -2.91
N TRP A 272 -11.57 22.06 -3.37
CA TRP A 272 -10.25 21.63 -2.89
C TRP A 272 -9.30 22.82 -2.80
N ASP A 273 -8.29 22.69 -1.95
CA ASP A 273 -7.19 23.61 -1.79
C ASP A 273 -5.95 22.86 -1.30
N ALA A 274 -4.76 23.37 -1.60
CA ALA A 274 -3.51 22.84 -1.10
C ALA A 274 -2.48 23.98 -0.95
N GLU A 275 -1.68 23.92 0.11
CA GLU A 275 -0.57 24.85 0.34
C GLU A 275 0.50 24.73 -0.75
N VAL A 276 0.77 23.50 -1.17
CA VAL A 276 1.68 23.16 -2.26
C VAL A 276 1.01 22.19 -3.21
N GLY A 277 1.13 22.43 -4.51
CA GLY A 277 0.67 21.47 -5.53
C GLY A 277 -0.81 21.59 -5.90
N ASN A 278 -1.50 22.71 -5.65
CA ASN A 278 -2.93 22.88 -5.96
C ASN A 278 -3.29 22.54 -7.43
N LYS A 279 -2.38 22.84 -8.37
CA LYS A 279 -2.54 22.45 -9.78
C LYS A 279 -2.61 20.94 -10.02
N VAL A 280 -2.03 20.14 -9.12
CA VAL A 280 -2.12 18.68 -9.19
C VAL A 280 -3.55 18.26 -8.89
N LEU A 281 -4.19 18.89 -7.89
CA LEU A 281 -5.60 18.65 -7.55
C LEU A 281 -6.52 19.02 -8.72
N ASP A 282 -6.24 20.15 -9.39
CA ASP A 282 -7.02 20.58 -10.58
C ASP A 282 -7.00 19.54 -11.70
N GLU A 283 -5.89 18.82 -11.87
CA GLU A 283 -5.78 17.75 -12.86
C GLU A 283 -6.36 16.41 -12.38
N VAL A 284 -6.17 16.09 -11.11
CA VAL A 284 -6.70 14.87 -10.49
C VAL A 284 -8.22 14.84 -10.55
N PHE A 285 -8.88 15.93 -10.16
CA PHE A 285 -10.35 15.99 -10.12
C PHE A 285 -11.04 16.12 -11.48
N LYS A 286 -10.26 16.15 -12.59
CA LYS A 286 -10.77 15.94 -13.96
C LYS A 286 -10.86 14.45 -14.33
N ILE A 287 -10.18 13.58 -13.59
CA ILE A 287 -10.19 12.14 -13.86
C ILE A 287 -11.56 11.56 -13.43
N PRO A 288 -12.22 10.76 -14.29
CA PRO A 288 -13.50 10.15 -13.93
C PRO A 288 -13.40 9.34 -12.64
N GLY A 289 -14.36 9.54 -11.72
CA GLY A 289 -14.42 8.88 -10.42
C GLY A 289 -13.43 9.40 -9.36
N ALA A 290 -12.52 10.31 -9.69
CA ALA A 290 -11.54 10.84 -8.73
C ALA A 290 -12.14 11.77 -7.66
N LYS A 291 -13.33 12.29 -7.85
CA LYS A 291 -14.02 13.14 -6.88
C LYS A 291 -14.73 12.38 -5.75
N PHE A 292 -14.70 11.05 -5.78
CA PHE A 292 -15.31 10.21 -4.75
C PHE A 292 -14.25 9.47 -3.98
N PHE A 293 -14.50 9.26 -2.68
CA PHE A 293 -13.61 8.46 -1.86
C PHE A 293 -13.80 6.97 -2.14
N GLY A 294 -12.71 6.27 -2.40
CA GLY A 294 -12.65 4.83 -2.58
C GLY A 294 -12.24 4.06 -1.34
N GLU A 295 -11.63 4.77 -0.37
CA GLU A 295 -11.13 4.17 0.86
C GLU A 295 -11.18 5.14 2.04
N VAL A 296 -11.41 4.56 3.23
CA VAL A 296 -11.28 5.20 4.55
C VAL A 296 -10.56 4.22 5.47
N ALA A 297 -9.56 4.69 6.20
CA ALA A 297 -8.69 3.82 6.96
C ALA A 297 -8.12 4.46 8.23
N ILE A 298 -7.63 3.60 9.13
CA ILE A 298 -7.01 3.97 10.40
C ILE A 298 -5.66 3.26 10.48
N GLY A 299 -4.56 4.04 10.56
CA GLY A 299 -3.21 3.52 10.73
C GLY A 299 -2.97 3.02 12.16
N THR A 300 -2.32 1.87 12.28
CA THR A 300 -2.13 1.16 13.54
C THR A 300 -0.68 0.70 13.79
N ASN A 301 0.25 0.96 12.87
CA ASN A 301 1.65 0.62 13.08
C ASN A 301 2.40 1.74 13.82
N TYR A 302 2.40 1.66 15.15
CA TYR A 302 3.05 2.64 16.01
C TYR A 302 4.60 2.60 15.96
N ASN A 303 5.21 1.64 15.26
CA ASN A 303 6.64 1.64 14.98
C ASN A 303 7.01 2.55 13.80
N ILE A 304 6.03 3.03 13.05
CA ILE A 304 6.22 4.05 12.02
C ILE A 304 5.93 5.42 12.65
N GLN A 305 6.98 6.18 12.95
CA GLN A 305 6.87 7.42 13.74
C GLN A 305 7.14 8.69 12.95
N ARG A 306 7.32 8.59 11.64
CA ARG A 306 7.53 9.73 10.74
C ARG A 306 7.19 9.38 9.30
N THR A 307 6.86 10.39 8.52
CA THR A 307 6.62 10.25 7.09
C THR A 307 7.91 10.03 6.31
N THR A 308 7.82 9.27 5.24
CA THR A 308 8.95 8.90 4.38
C THR A 308 8.75 9.26 2.92
N ARG A 309 7.59 9.81 2.56
CA ARG A 309 7.12 10.00 1.19
C ARG A 309 6.97 8.68 0.41
N ASN A 310 6.86 7.57 1.13
CA ASN A 310 6.56 6.27 0.58
C ASN A 310 5.26 5.77 1.20
N ILE A 311 4.21 5.74 0.39
CA ILE A 311 2.86 5.41 0.85
C ILE A 311 2.79 4.05 1.55
N LEU A 312 3.64 3.08 1.19
CA LEU A 312 3.70 1.78 1.88
C LEU A 312 3.89 1.91 3.40
N PHE A 313 4.54 2.96 3.85
CA PHE A 313 4.76 3.25 5.28
C PHE A 313 3.79 4.31 5.78
N ASP A 314 3.63 5.39 5.02
CA ASP A 314 3.03 6.61 5.53
C ASP A 314 1.53 6.44 5.83
N GLU A 315 0.79 5.65 5.03
CA GLU A 315 -0.62 5.31 5.25
C GLU A 315 -0.85 4.43 6.50
N LYS A 316 0.20 3.79 7.02
CA LYS A 316 0.13 2.85 8.13
C LYS A 316 0.59 3.42 9.47
N ILE A 317 0.99 4.69 9.51
CA ILE A 317 1.45 5.36 10.73
C ILE A 317 0.40 5.19 11.83
N GLY A 318 0.81 4.59 12.95
CA GLY A 318 -0.05 4.46 14.13
C GLY A 318 -0.40 5.84 14.69
N GLY A 319 -1.68 6.11 14.86
CA GLY A 319 -2.13 7.44 15.26
C GLY A 319 -2.57 8.34 14.10
N SER A 320 -2.74 7.81 12.91
CA SER A 320 -3.24 8.54 11.75
C SER A 320 -4.52 7.92 11.19
N ILE A 321 -5.23 8.71 10.39
CA ILE A 321 -6.21 8.23 9.43
C ILE A 321 -5.74 8.52 8.03
N HIS A 322 -6.21 7.75 7.05
CA HIS A 322 -6.10 8.16 5.65
C HIS A 322 -7.42 7.95 4.92
N MET A 323 -7.58 8.71 3.87
CA MET A 323 -8.72 8.59 2.96
C MET A 323 -8.18 8.65 1.52
N ALA A 324 -8.59 7.71 0.68
CA ALA A 324 -8.19 7.71 -0.72
C ALA A 324 -9.30 8.19 -1.63
N VAL A 325 -8.98 9.11 -2.54
CA VAL A 325 -9.86 9.46 -3.64
C VAL A 325 -9.66 8.52 -4.82
N GLY A 326 -10.75 8.20 -5.51
CA GLY A 326 -10.73 7.39 -6.73
C GLY A 326 -11.16 5.94 -6.53
N GLN A 327 -10.38 5.00 -7.07
CA GLN A 327 -10.73 3.58 -7.16
C GLN A 327 -10.99 2.94 -5.80
N SER A 328 -12.16 2.27 -5.65
CA SER A 328 -12.49 1.47 -4.46
C SER A 328 -11.97 0.03 -4.57
N TYR A 329 -11.71 -0.60 -3.42
CA TYR A 329 -11.44 -2.02 -3.35
C TYR A 329 -12.74 -2.84 -3.31
N LYS A 330 -12.89 -3.78 -4.24
CA LYS A 330 -14.09 -4.65 -4.33
C LYS A 330 -14.33 -5.46 -3.05
N GLN A 331 -13.27 -5.87 -2.37
CA GLN A 331 -13.33 -6.66 -1.14
C GLN A 331 -13.99 -5.90 0.03
N THR A 332 -14.00 -4.57 0.01
CA THR A 332 -14.71 -3.75 1.00
C THR A 332 -16.19 -3.55 0.65
N GLY A 333 -16.62 -3.97 -0.54
CA GLY A 333 -17.94 -3.66 -1.10
C GLY A 333 -18.02 -2.31 -1.80
N GLY A 334 -16.89 -1.62 -1.96
CA GLY A 334 -16.78 -0.34 -2.66
C GLY A 334 -17.08 -0.46 -4.15
N LYS A 335 -17.76 0.55 -4.73
CA LYS A 335 -18.28 0.54 -6.11
C LYS A 335 -17.64 1.60 -6.99
N ASN A 336 -17.01 2.62 -6.39
CA ASN A 336 -16.41 3.70 -7.18
C ASN A 336 -15.29 3.17 -8.08
N GLN A 337 -15.30 3.59 -9.34
CA GLN A 337 -14.30 3.22 -10.34
C GLN A 337 -13.55 4.45 -10.83
N SER A 338 -12.24 4.39 -10.85
CA SER A 338 -11.37 5.47 -11.32
C SER A 338 -10.06 4.92 -11.88
N GLY A 339 -9.39 5.74 -12.66
CA GLY A 339 -8.03 5.46 -13.13
C GLY A 339 -6.94 5.73 -12.06
N ILE A 340 -7.33 6.21 -10.89
CA ILE A 340 -6.42 6.51 -9.77
C ILE A 340 -6.95 5.95 -8.46
N HIS A 341 -6.03 5.73 -7.53
CA HIS A 341 -6.24 5.57 -6.11
C HIS A 341 -5.16 6.38 -5.40
N TRP A 342 -5.54 7.39 -4.65
CA TRP A 342 -4.59 8.30 -4.02
C TRP A 342 -4.91 8.53 -2.56
N ASP A 343 -4.08 7.95 -1.69
CA ASP A 343 -4.16 8.07 -0.25
C ASP A 343 -3.60 9.41 0.21
N MET A 344 -4.35 10.07 1.07
CA MET A 344 -3.97 11.29 1.77
C MET A 344 -4.18 11.08 3.27
N ILE A 345 -3.26 11.58 4.09
CA ILE A 345 -3.10 11.16 5.48
C ILE A 345 -3.24 12.35 6.43
N THR A 346 -3.96 12.15 7.54
CA THR A 346 -4.12 13.12 8.63
C THR A 346 -3.56 12.55 9.93
N ASP A 347 -2.74 13.36 10.61
CA ASP A 347 -2.30 13.08 11.98
C ASP A 347 -3.48 13.25 12.95
N MET A 348 -3.69 12.24 13.79
CA MET A 348 -4.75 12.20 14.79
C MET A 348 -4.21 12.22 16.23
N THR A 349 -2.89 12.39 16.41
CA THR A 349 -2.25 12.23 17.71
C THR A 349 -2.49 13.36 18.69
N GLU A 350 -2.73 14.61 18.20
CA GLU A 350 -2.92 15.77 19.06
C GLU A 350 -4.39 16.04 19.39
N SER A 351 -5.26 16.04 18.38
CA SER A 351 -6.67 16.47 18.49
C SER A 351 -7.66 15.49 17.85
N GLY A 352 -7.16 14.31 17.37
CA GLY A 352 -7.98 13.39 16.60
C GLY A 352 -9.00 12.62 17.44
N GLU A 353 -10.23 12.55 16.95
CA GLU A 353 -11.33 11.76 17.49
C GLU A 353 -12.00 10.96 16.37
N ILE A 354 -12.38 9.70 16.65
CA ILE A 354 -13.24 8.90 15.76
C ILE A 354 -14.47 8.49 16.51
N TYR A 355 -15.62 8.78 15.90
CA TYR A 355 -16.93 8.35 16.38
C TYR A 355 -17.50 7.28 15.46
N ALA A 356 -18.01 6.22 16.07
CA ALA A 356 -18.72 5.11 15.43
C ALA A 356 -20.16 5.07 15.99
N ASP A 357 -21.15 5.31 15.14
CA ASP A 357 -22.58 5.45 15.52
C ASP A 357 -22.76 6.39 16.73
N GLY A 358 -22.00 7.50 16.75
CA GLY A 358 -22.04 8.51 17.82
C GLY A 358 -21.21 8.17 19.07
N THR A 359 -20.64 6.96 19.17
CA THR A 359 -19.77 6.57 20.28
C THR A 359 -18.31 6.94 19.97
N LEU A 360 -17.64 7.61 20.89
CA LEU A 360 -16.20 7.90 20.78
C LEU A 360 -15.42 6.60 20.96
N ILE A 361 -14.72 6.16 19.91
CA ILE A 361 -13.96 4.91 19.89
C ILE A 361 -12.44 5.11 19.78
N TYR A 362 -12.02 6.33 19.48
CA TYR A 362 -10.62 6.65 19.25
C TYR A 362 -10.38 8.12 19.64
N GLU A 363 -9.33 8.36 20.40
CA GLU A 363 -8.93 9.70 20.83
C GLU A 363 -7.42 9.84 20.82
N LYS A 364 -6.92 10.94 20.25
CA LYS A 364 -5.48 11.31 20.26
C LYS A 364 -4.54 10.15 19.89
N GLY A 365 -4.83 9.54 18.75
CA GLY A 365 -4.00 8.48 18.20
C GLY A 365 -4.20 7.09 18.84
N LYS A 366 -5.19 6.88 19.71
CA LYS A 366 -5.40 5.62 20.43
C LYS A 366 -6.83 5.14 20.39
N PHE A 367 -7.02 3.84 20.22
CA PHE A 367 -8.33 3.21 20.37
C PHE A 367 -8.75 3.15 21.84
N LEU A 368 -10.07 3.30 22.07
CA LEU A 368 -10.72 3.19 23.38
C LEU A 368 -11.52 1.88 23.52
N ILE A 369 -11.51 1.06 22.47
CA ILE A 369 -12.21 -0.23 22.36
C ILE A 369 -11.21 -1.38 22.34
#